data_99638d7e2feb753568eec3ad0daf99c5
#
_entry.id   99638d7e2feb753568eec3ad0daf99c5
#
_cell.length_a   1.000
_cell.length_b   1.000
_cell.length_c   1.000
_cell.angle_alpha   90.00
_cell.angle_beta   90.00
_cell.angle_gamma   90.00
#
_symmetry.space_group_name_H-M   'P 1'
#
loop_
_entity.id
_entity.type
_entity.pdbx_description
1 polymer ?
#
loop_
_entity_poly.entity_id
_entity_poly.type
_entity_poly.pdbx_seq_one_letter_code
_entity_poly.pdbx_strand_id
1 'polypeptide(L)'
;MPRAPRWANSMRIGTGRLAAVLAFVVVVVGSIVSSLGVSQGIRPDTITPATIDFDETVYYPALAFANGENPYDPGYVSRYAVDNPFPPYAPITLLIHQPLTLVPLEVAALVYAALTVVLTVVLAYAAFRCNDVSVTTTRVLLVAALILLSRPGRQNVLNGQTTLEVVLGVYVALYFSQRSALVSGLGLAVSMLKPTVGIPLTILMLARRDARAVIAGVLITAAANLPLLAILAERAGGLSTFLRQITTTLAGFQLNPEYNPASSSLRVDLVASASRFLGEPLAGTAQFALALVVLGVAAYAVTAAERLERGRTRSLSATVICLAILLCGYHQAYDLLLLTLPLVALAEDRLPAGLFTPRQRWVLLLLFAGLAANYASSFGVLERLGIYEPSARAVPSARLAWLLLVTLNGAALVVLFVSYTVATLQLVRRIASSATAAGEPRPAPADASAPLDRLRLDHLAPT
;
A
#
# COMPACT_ATOMS: atom_id res chain seq x y z
N MET A 1 16.40 40.80 -24.32
CA MET A 1 17.04 40.25 -23.10
C MET A 1 18.14 39.28 -23.55
N PRO A 2 19.39 39.40 -23.13
CA PRO A 2 20.46 38.51 -23.51
C PRO A 2 20.20 37.12 -22.91
N ARG A 3 20.30 36.05 -23.72
CA ARG A 3 20.17 34.67 -23.27
C ARG A 3 21.34 34.33 -22.34
N ALA A 4 21.04 33.82 -21.15
CA ALA A 4 22.05 33.38 -20.20
C ALA A 4 23.00 32.36 -20.89
N PRO A 5 24.29 32.43 -20.64
CA PRO A 5 25.27 31.56 -21.29
C PRO A 5 25.04 30.09 -20.91
N ARG A 6 25.25 29.16 -21.85
CA ARG A 6 24.98 27.70 -21.66
C ARG A 6 25.66 27.08 -20.44
N TRP A 7 26.85 27.58 -20.04
CA TRP A 7 27.55 27.12 -18.85
C TRP A 7 26.83 27.46 -17.52
N ALA A 8 26.09 28.59 -17.44
CA ALA A 8 25.31 28.96 -16.26
C ALA A 8 24.13 28.00 -16.05
N ASN A 9 23.54 27.45 -17.12
CA ASN A 9 22.50 26.43 -17.03
C ASN A 9 23.07 25.07 -16.61
N SER A 10 24.27 24.69 -17.08
CA SER A 10 24.90 23.42 -16.68
C SER A 10 25.35 23.42 -15.22
N MET A 11 25.84 24.54 -14.69
CA MET A 11 26.17 24.68 -13.27
C MET A 11 24.92 24.62 -12.36
N ARG A 12 23.81 25.26 -12.77
CA ARG A 12 22.53 25.18 -12.01
C ARG A 12 21.96 23.76 -11.94
N ILE A 13 22.10 22.99 -13.02
CA ILE A 13 21.66 21.58 -13.05
C ILE A 13 22.57 20.73 -12.15
N GLY A 14 23.87 20.99 -12.11
CA GLY A 14 24.82 20.28 -11.26
C GLY A 14 24.58 20.54 -9.76
N THR A 15 24.38 21.80 -9.38
CA THR A 15 24.11 22.19 -7.97
C THR A 15 22.78 21.63 -7.47
N GLY A 16 21.72 21.64 -8.29
CA GLY A 16 20.42 21.07 -7.91
C GLY A 16 20.47 19.53 -7.69
N ARG A 17 21.27 18.83 -8.50
CA ARG A 17 21.51 17.37 -8.31
C ARG A 17 22.26 17.11 -7.02
N LEU A 18 23.35 17.83 -6.76
CA LEU A 18 24.15 17.67 -5.56
C LEU A 18 23.30 17.94 -4.31
N ALA A 19 22.53 19.03 -4.30
CA ALA A 19 21.62 19.35 -3.19
C ALA A 19 20.59 18.23 -2.93
N ALA A 20 20.00 17.66 -3.97
CA ALA A 20 19.05 16.54 -3.82
C ALA A 20 19.70 15.29 -3.26
N VAL A 21 20.93 14.95 -3.71
CA VAL A 21 21.70 13.82 -3.18
C VAL A 21 22.04 14.05 -1.71
N LEU A 22 22.55 15.24 -1.35
CA LEU A 22 22.89 15.57 0.03
C LEU A 22 21.65 15.53 0.94
N ALA A 23 20.53 16.12 0.51
CA ALA A 23 19.28 16.06 1.27
C ALA A 23 18.82 14.63 1.46
N PHE A 24 18.87 13.77 0.42
CA PHE A 24 18.53 12.37 0.54
C PHE A 24 19.44 11.61 1.52
N VAL A 25 20.76 11.79 1.41
CA VAL A 25 21.71 11.15 2.32
C VAL A 25 21.47 11.59 3.77
N VAL A 26 21.27 12.88 4.04
CA VAL A 26 20.96 13.39 5.40
C VAL A 26 19.68 12.75 5.94
N VAL A 27 18.65 12.61 5.12
CA VAL A 27 17.38 11.97 5.52
C VAL A 27 17.59 10.49 5.82
N VAL A 28 18.33 9.76 4.97
CA VAL A 28 18.63 8.34 5.18
C VAL A 28 19.40 8.15 6.48
N VAL A 29 20.49 8.89 6.67
CA VAL A 29 21.30 8.82 7.90
C VAL A 29 20.46 9.15 9.12
N GLY A 30 19.67 10.23 9.07
CA GLY A 30 18.78 10.64 10.15
C GLY A 30 17.72 9.57 10.47
N SER A 31 17.17 8.90 9.46
CA SER A 31 16.22 7.81 9.64
C SER A 31 16.88 6.60 10.33
N ILE A 32 18.06 6.19 9.88
CA ILE A 32 18.83 5.06 10.47
C ILE A 32 19.22 5.39 11.92
N VAL A 33 19.78 6.59 12.17
CA VAL A 33 20.16 7.01 13.53
C VAL A 33 18.95 7.07 14.46
N SER A 34 17.80 7.57 13.96
CA SER A 34 16.55 7.55 14.74
C SER A 34 16.09 6.12 15.06
N SER A 35 16.28 5.17 14.14
CA SER A 35 15.92 3.76 14.37
C SER A 35 16.76 3.18 15.50
N LEU A 36 18.07 3.40 15.47
CA LEU A 36 18.99 2.95 16.51
C LEU A 36 18.68 3.60 17.87
N GLY A 37 18.32 4.89 17.89
CA GLY A 37 17.96 5.61 19.12
C GLY A 37 16.63 5.16 19.75
N VAL A 38 15.66 4.78 18.94
CA VAL A 38 14.35 4.25 19.42
C VAL A 38 14.53 2.88 20.04
N SER A 39 15.42 2.02 19.50
CA SER A 39 15.69 0.69 20.05
C SER A 39 16.23 0.73 21.46
N GLN A 40 17.10 1.71 21.79
CA GLN A 40 17.67 1.86 23.12
C GLN A 40 16.66 2.31 24.19
N GLY A 41 15.53 2.91 23.80
CA GLY A 41 14.49 3.39 24.72
C GLY A 41 13.35 2.39 24.99
N ILE A 42 13.11 1.46 24.08
CA ILE A 42 11.97 0.51 24.19
C ILE A 42 12.38 -0.82 24.84
N ARG A 43 13.62 -1.25 24.62
CA ARG A 43 14.20 -2.46 25.25
C ARG A 43 15.63 -2.16 25.71
N PRO A 44 15.83 -1.60 26.94
CA PRO A 44 17.16 -1.24 27.43
C PRO A 44 18.14 -2.42 27.53
N ASP A 45 17.63 -3.64 27.59
CA ASP A 45 18.44 -4.86 27.81
C ASP A 45 18.81 -5.57 26.49
N THR A 46 18.39 -5.07 25.32
CA THR A 46 18.71 -5.64 24.01
C THR A 46 19.34 -4.59 23.10
N ILE A 47 20.54 -4.88 22.61
CA ILE A 47 21.28 -4.06 21.62
C ILE A 47 20.65 -4.18 20.21
N THR A 48 19.49 -4.85 20.09
CA THR A 48 18.82 -5.06 18.81
C THR A 48 18.10 -3.78 18.37
N PRO A 49 18.26 -3.36 17.10
CA PRO A 49 17.45 -2.29 16.53
C PRO A 49 15.95 -2.63 16.71
N ALA A 50 15.12 -1.65 17.04
CA ALA A 50 13.66 -1.86 17.17
C ALA A 50 13.04 -2.06 15.78
N THR A 51 13.31 -3.21 15.20
CA THR A 51 12.69 -3.71 13.97
C THR A 51 11.65 -4.77 14.34
N ILE A 52 10.73 -4.40 15.24
CA ILE A 52 9.76 -5.33 15.85
C ILE A 52 9.03 -6.16 14.79
N ASP A 53 8.55 -5.49 13.74
CA ASP A 53 7.83 -6.18 12.66
C ASP A 53 8.77 -7.01 11.78
N PHE A 54 10.04 -6.61 11.60
CA PHE A 54 11.03 -7.40 10.86
C PHE A 54 11.29 -8.73 11.54
N ASP A 55 11.51 -8.69 12.84
CA ASP A 55 11.78 -9.89 13.65
C ASP A 55 10.60 -10.85 13.57
N GLU A 56 9.38 -10.34 13.82
CA GLU A 56 8.15 -11.12 13.98
C GLU A 56 7.52 -11.58 12.67
N THR A 57 7.69 -10.80 11.58
CA THR A 57 6.97 -11.06 10.33
C THR A 57 7.87 -11.45 9.15
N VAL A 58 9.19 -11.24 9.27
CA VAL A 58 10.16 -11.52 8.20
C VAL A 58 11.18 -12.57 8.64
N TYR A 59 12.00 -12.27 9.65
CA TYR A 59 13.16 -13.08 10.00
C TYR A 59 12.80 -14.39 10.71
N TYR A 60 12.14 -14.33 11.87
CA TYR A 60 11.83 -15.54 12.62
C TYR A 60 10.82 -16.48 11.95
N PRO A 61 9.77 -16.00 11.23
CA PRO A 61 8.91 -16.92 10.48
C PRO A 61 9.66 -17.67 9.39
N ALA A 62 10.57 -16.99 8.66
CA ALA A 62 11.41 -17.63 7.65
C ALA A 62 12.40 -18.63 8.28
N LEU A 63 12.98 -18.30 9.43
CA LEU A 63 13.86 -19.19 10.21
C LEU A 63 13.09 -20.42 10.73
N ALA A 64 11.91 -20.24 11.30
CA ALA A 64 11.06 -21.33 11.77
C ALA A 64 10.72 -22.28 10.61
N PHE A 65 10.35 -21.71 9.45
CA PHE A 65 10.06 -22.51 8.27
C PHE A 65 11.31 -23.29 7.78
N ALA A 66 12.50 -22.67 7.78
CA ALA A 66 13.75 -23.30 7.41
C ALA A 66 14.12 -24.46 8.37
N ASN A 67 13.80 -24.32 9.67
CA ASN A 67 13.99 -25.35 10.68
C ASN A 67 12.93 -26.48 10.64
N GLY A 68 12.02 -26.47 9.67
CA GLY A 68 10.99 -27.51 9.57
C GLY A 68 9.76 -27.25 10.43
N GLU A 69 9.64 -26.08 11.05
CA GLU A 69 8.53 -25.69 11.91
C GLU A 69 7.40 -25.00 11.12
N ASN A 70 6.24 -24.85 11.79
CA ASN A 70 5.11 -24.10 11.26
C ASN A 70 5.01 -22.75 11.98
N PRO A 71 5.32 -21.61 11.34
CA PRO A 71 5.25 -20.29 11.97
C PRO A 71 3.81 -19.83 12.29
N TYR A 72 2.78 -20.48 11.75
CA TYR A 72 1.37 -20.21 12.10
C TYR A 72 0.93 -20.97 13.36
N ASP A 73 1.79 -21.80 13.95
CA ASP A 73 1.51 -22.47 15.22
C ASP A 73 1.46 -21.44 16.35
N PRO A 74 0.44 -21.47 17.24
CA PRO A 74 0.38 -20.62 18.44
C PRO A 74 1.62 -20.68 19.34
N GLY A 75 2.33 -21.81 19.37
CA GLY A 75 3.58 -21.97 20.11
C GLY A 75 4.79 -21.24 19.49
N TYR A 76 4.66 -20.68 18.30
CA TYR A 76 5.70 -19.90 17.64
C TYR A 76 6.18 -18.71 18.50
N VAL A 77 5.24 -17.94 19.08
CA VAL A 77 5.51 -16.77 19.93
C VAL A 77 6.47 -17.11 21.07
N SER A 78 6.21 -18.20 21.81
CA SER A 78 7.04 -18.61 22.93
C SER A 78 8.39 -19.18 22.51
N ARG A 79 8.46 -19.88 21.36
CA ARG A 79 9.73 -20.49 20.86
C ARG A 79 10.72 -19.44 20.40
N TYR A 80 10.26 -18.38 19.75
CA TYR A 80 11.14 -17.33 19.20
C TYR A 80 11.16 -16.06 20.05
N ALA A 81 10.51 -16.05 21.22
CA ALA A 81 10.44 -14.92 22.15
C ALA A 81 10.01 -13.62 21.47
N VAL A 82 9.02 -13.72 20.56
CA VAL A 82 8.41 -12.58 19.85
C VAL A 82 7.14 -12.14 20.57
N ASP A 83 6.73 -10.88 20.37
CA ASP A 83 5.57 -10.33 21.07
C ASP A 83 4.25 -10.70 20.36
N ASN A 84 4.30 -10.92 19.03
CA ASN A 84 3.11 -11.18 18.22
C ASN A 84 3.24 -12.48 17.40
N PRO A 85 2.13 -13.18 17.16
CA PRO A 85 2.10 -14.32 16.26
C PRO A 85 2.36 -13.87 14.81
N PHE A 86 2.85 -14.80 13.97
CA PHE A 86 3.03 -14.52 12.56
C PHE A 86 1.68 -14.19 11.90
N PRO A 87 1.56 -13.02 11.23
CA PRO A 87 0.32 -12.63 10.56
C PRO A 87 -0.01 -13.57 9.39
N PRO A 88 -1.28 -13.63 8.93
CA PRO A 88 -1.70 -14.50 7.83
C PRO A 88 -1.25 -13.96 6.48
N TYR A 89 0.06 -13.76 6.32
CA TYR A 89 0.70 -13.45 5.04
C TYR A 89 0.72 -14.69 4.14
N ALA A 90 0.87 -14.49 2.85
CA ALA A 90 0.97 -15.60 1.91
C ALA A 90 2.23 -16.46 2.22
N PRO A 91 2.14 -17.80 2.20
CA PRO A 91 3.25 -18.68 2.57
C PRO A 91 4.54 -18.46 1.80
N ILE A 92 4.48 -17.99 0.57
CA ILE A 92 5.66 -17.67 -0.25
C ILE A 92 6.57 -16.61 0.41
N THR A 93 6.04 -15.77 1.31
CA THR A 93 6.79 -14.81 2.11
C THR A 93 7.92 -15.49 2.87
N LEU A 94 7.68 -16.70 3.39
CA LEU A 94 8.65 -17.50 4.13
C LEU A 94 9.88 -17.85 3.29
N LEU A 95 9.69 -18.19 2.01
CA LEU A 95 10.79 -18.52 1.09
C LEU A 95 11.53 -17.27 0.59
N ILE A 96 10.79 -16.19 0.27
CA ILE A 96 11.39 -14.95 -0.23
C ILE A 96 12.38 -14.37 0.79
N HIS A 97 12.05 -14.46 2.09
CA HIS A 97 12.86 -13.92 3.16
C HIS A 97 13.86 -14.93 3.76
N GLN A 98 13.79 -16.20 3.39
CA GLN A 98 14.70 -17.24 3.88
C GLN A 98 16.20 -16.88 3.71
N PRO A 99 16.67 -16.23 2.61
CA PRO A 99 18.09 -15.85 2.52
C PRO A 99 18.57 -14.94 3.64
N LEU A 100 17.68 -14.16 4.27
CA LEU A 100 18.03 -13.30 5.40
C LEU A 100 18.41 -14.11 6.65
N THR A 101 17.90 -15.34 6.79
CA THR A 101 18.18 -16.21 7.94
C THR A 101 19.56 -16.87 7.87
N LEU A 102 20.31 -16.69 6.78
CA LEU A 102 21.70 -17.16 6.64
C LEU A 102 22.72 -16.31 7.41
N VAL A 103 22.29 -15.16 7.91
CA VAL A 103 23.12 -14.25 8.70
C VAL A 103 22.42 -13.95 10.04
N PRO A 104 23.17 -13.50 11.09
CA PRO A 104 22.55 -13.10 12.36
C PRO A 104 21.49 -12.01 12.17
N LEU A 105 20.52 -11.97 13.09
CA LEU A 105 19.36 -11.06 13.06
C LEU A 105 19.77 -9.60 12.85
N GLU A 106 20.81 -9.13 13.55
CA GLU A 106 21.26 -7.74 13.49
C GLU A 106 21.79 -7.38 12.09
N VAL A 107 22.51 -8.32 11.46
CA VAL A 107 23.00 -8.15 10.09
C VAL A 107 21.85 -8.19 9.10
N ALA A 108 20.92 -9.13 9.26
CA ALA A 108 19.72 -9.24 8.44
C ALA A 108 18.88 -7.97 8.51
N ALA A 109 18.68 -7.40 9.71
CA ALA A 109 17.95 -6.16 9.93
C ALA A 109 18.60 -4.98 9.20
N LEU A 110 19.92 -4.84 9.23
CA LEU A 110 20.65 -3.81 8.49
C LEU A 110 20.52 -3.97 6.97
N VAL A 111 20.65 -5.21 6.49
CA VAL A 111 20.45 -5.53 5.06
C VAL A 111 19.04 -5.18 4.62
N TYR A 112 18.03 -5.53 5.43
CA TYR A 112 16.65 -5.24 5.14
C TYR A 112 16.33 -3.74 5.20
N ALA A 113 16.90 -3.00 6.15
CA ALA A 113 16.79 -1.55 6.21
C ALA A 113 17.38 -0.87 4.96
N ALA A 114 18.56 -1.34 4.51
CA ALA A 114 19.16 -0.86 3.26
C ALA A 114 18.28 -1.18 2.04
N LEU A 115 17.70 -2.39 1.98
CA LEU A 115 16.73 -2.79 0.95
C LEU A 115 15.49 -1.87 0.97
N THR A 116 14.95 -1.57 2.16
CA THR A 116 13.81 -0.65 2.34
C THR A 116 14.11 0.74 1.76
N VAL A 117 15.32 1.27 1.95
CA VAL A 117 15.74 2.55 1.35
C VAL A 117 15.80 2.45 -0.18
N VAL A 118 16.37 1.37 -0.73
CA VAL A 118 16.41 1.13 -2.18
C VAL A 118 15.00 1.02 -2.74
N LEU A 119 14.13 0.23 -2.12
CA LEU A 119 12.72 0.08 -2.53
C LEU A 119 11.95 1.40 -2.47
N THR A 120 12.28 2.30 -1.52
CA THR A 120 11.69 3.65 -1.45
C THR A 120 12.08 4.49 -2.69
N VAL A 121 13.35 4.41 -3.14
CA VAL A 121 13.78 5.08 -4.38
C VAL A 121 13.07 4.48 -5.60
N VAL A 122 12.94 3.15 -5.65
CA VAL A 122 12.21 2.46 -6.72
C VAL A 122 10.72 2.84 -6.70
N LEU A 123 10.10 2.98 -5.52
CA LEU A 123 8.72 3.44 -5.36
C LEU A 123 8.52 4.85 -5.93
N ALA A 124 9.41 5.79 -5.58
CA ALA A 124 9.37 7.14 -6.11
C ALA A 124 9.53 7.15 -7.65
N TYR A 125 10.47 6.37 -8.18
CA TYR A 125 10.64 6.18 -9.62
C TYR A 125 9.37 5.60 -10.27
N ALA A 126 8.82 4.53 -9.71
CA ALA A 126 7.64 3.85 -10.22
C ALA A 126 6.41 4.79 -10.23
N ALA A 127 6.22 5.61 -9.19
CA ALA A 127 5.12 6.55 -9.12
C ALA A 127 5.15 7.58 -10.28
N PHE A 128 6.32 8.07 -10.67
CA PHE A 128 6.47 8.92 -11.86
C PHE A 128 6.20 8.15 -13.15
N ARG A 129 6.79 6.95 -13.30
CA ARG A 129 6.63 6.14 -14.51
C ARG A 129 5.20 5.70 -14.75
N CYS A 130 4.50 5.28 -13.69
CA CYS A 130 3.09 4.86 -13.78
C CYS A 130 2.15 6.00 -14.19
N ASN A 131 2.57 7.26 -13.98
CA ASN A 131 1.83 8.45 -14.37
C ASN A 131 2.34 9.10 -15.66
N ASP A 132 3.24 8.45 -16.42
CA ASP A 132 3.89 8.98 -17.64
C ASP A 132 4.52 10.38 -17.41
N VAL A 133 5.07 10.60 -16.21
CA VAL A 133 5.80 11.82 -15.86
C VAL A 133 7.28 11.66 -16.22
N SER A 134 7.91 12.72 -16.71
CA SER A 134 9.35 12.72 -16.99
C SER A 134 10.16 12.48 -15.70
N VAL A 135 11.00 11.45 -15.73
CA VAL A 135 11.81 11.04 -14.58
C VAL A 135 13.17 11.74 -14.63
N THR A 136 13.53 12.43 -13.55
CA THR A 136 14.88 12.94 -13.32
C THR A 136 15.40 12.46 -11.98
N THR A 137 16.71 12.24 -11.86
CA THR A 137 17.35 11.82 -10.61
C THR A 137 16.96 12.73 -9.44
N THR A 138 16.98 14.05 -9.67
CA THR A 138 16.60 15.05 -8.64
C THR A 138 15.17 14.85 -8.15
N ARG A 139 14.19 14.67 -9.04
CA ARG A 139 12.79 14.44 -8.65
C ARG A 139 12.62 13.14 -7.87
N VAL A 140 13.24 12.05 -8.34
CA VAL A 140 13.18 10.75 -7.66
C VAL A 140 13.76 10.82 -6.26
N LEU A 141 14.96 11.39 -6.09
CA LEU A 141 15.60 11.50 -4.78
C LEU A 141 14.84 12.43 -3.83
N LEU A 142 14.27 13.54 -4.32
CA LEU A 142 13.45 14.42 -3.48
C LEU A 142 12.16 13.72 -3.02
N VAL A 143 11.46 13.01 -3.91
CA VAL A 143 10.25 12.27 -3.53
C VAL A 143 10.61 11.12 -2.60
N ALA A 144 11.70 10.39 -2.84
CA ALA A 144 12.17 9.35 -1.93
C ALA A 144 12.53 9.91 -0.54
N ALA A 145 13.19 11.07 -0.48
CA ALA A 145 13.45 11.77 0.79
C ALA A 145 12.16 12.17 1.51
N LEU A 146 11.17 12.72 0.78
CA LEU A 146 9.87 13.06 1.35
C LEU A 146 9.11 11.83 1.86
N ILE A 147 9.20 10.70 1.14
CA ILE A 147 8.64 9.43 1.61
C ILE A 147 9.31 9.01 2.93
N LEU A 148 10.64 9.00 3.00
CA LEU A 148 11.38 8.63 4.22
C LEU A 148 11.08 9.57 5.40
N LEU A 149 10.87 10.87 5.12
CA LEU A 149 10.45 11.86 6.13
C LEU A 149 8.99 11.73 6.53
N SER A 150 8.14 11.12 5.71
CA SER A 150 6.74 10.93 6.04
C SER A 150 6.58 9.89 7.15
N ARG A 151 5.49 9.97 7.92
CA ARG A 151 5.17 8.95 8.93
C ARG A 151 5.11 7.54 8.32
N PRO A 152 4.41 7.29 7.19
CA PRO A 152 4.38 5.97 6.57
C PRO A 152 5.76 5.43 6.19
N GLY A 153 6.59 6.25 5.56
CA GLY A 153 7.93 5.86 5.14
C GLY A 153 8.86 5.60 6.32
N ARG A 154 8.82 6.48 7.32
CA ARG A 154 9.60 6.29 8.56
C ARG A 154 9.22 5.00 9.28
N GLN A 155 7.92 4.70 9.40
CA GLN A 155 7.45 3.44 10.01
C GLN A 155 7.93 2.21 9.23
N ASN A 156 7.97 2.26 7.89
CA ASN A 156 8.52 1.14 7.10
C ASN A 156 9.99 0.88 7.40
N VAL A 157 10.81 1.94 7.55
CA VAL A 157 12.24 1.79 7.90
C VAL A 157 12.42 1.30 9.34
N LEU A 158 11.65 1.89 10.28
CA LEU A 158 11.75 1.55 11.71
C LEU A 158 11.29 0.14 12.00
N ASN A 159 10.15 -0.26 11.44
CA ASN A 159 9.53 -1.55 11.75
C ASN A 159 10.05 -2.69 10.86
N GLY A 160 10.67 -2.38 9.71
CA GLY A 160 11.09 -3.40 8.75
C GLY A 160 9.92 -4.12 8.07
N GLN A 161 8.92 -3.36 7.62
CA GLN A 161 7.69 -3.87 7.01
C GLN A 161 7.86 -4.30 5.56
N THR A 162 7.15 -5.35 5.14
CA THR A 162 7.07 -5.84 3.75
C THR A 162 6.19 -4.96 2.85
N THR A 163 5.69 -3.85 3.34
CA THR A 163 4.72 -2.98 2.64
C THR A 163 5.26 -2.42 1.33
N LEU A 164 6.55 -2.04 1.25
CA LEU A 164 7.14 -1.50 0.02
C LEU A 164 7.13 -2.52 -1.13
N GLU A 165 7.39 -3.78 -0.83
CA GLU A 165 7.33 -4.88 -1.79
C GLU A 165 5.90 -5.02 -2.34
N VAL A 166 4.91 -5.04 -1.44
CA VAL A 166 3.50 -5.15 -1.76
C VAL A 166 3.01 -3.95 -2.59
N VAL A 167 3.36 -2.72 -2.21
CA VAL A 167 2.98 -1.50 -2.93
C VAL A 167 3.60 -1.45 -4.32
N LEU A 168 4.86 -1.84 -4.46
CA LEU A 168 5.51 -1.97 -5.76
C LEU A 168 4.83 -3.03 -6.63
N GLY A 169 4.41 -4.15 -6.02
CA GLY A 169 3.58 -5.16 -6.67
C GLY A 169 2.29 -4.56 -7.24
N VAL A 170 1.57 -3.74 -6.46
CA VAL A 170 0.36 -3.03 -6.93
C VAL A 170 0.67 -2.14 -8.14
N TYR A 171 1.75 -1.34 -8.07
CA TYR A 171 2.12 -0.43 -9.17
C TYR A 171 2.50 -1.19 -10.44
N VAL A 172 3.26 -2.27 -10.32
CA VAL A 172 3.60 -3.15 -11.44
C VAL A 172 2.34 -3.78 -12.03
N ALA A 173 1.44 -4.31 -11.19
CA ALA A 173 0.18 -4.90 -11.62
C ALA A 173 -0.65 -3.89 -12.43
N LEU A 174 -0.84 -2.69 -11.92
CA LEU A 174 -1.65 -1.66 -12.56
C LEU A 174 -1.00 -1.09 -13.83
N TYR A 175 0.31 -0.87 -13.83
CA TYR A 175 1.04 -0.27 -14.95
C TYR A 175 1.17 -1.21 -16.14
N PHE A 176 1.44 -2.49 -15.88
CA PHE A 176 1.66 -3.47 -16.94
C PHE A 176 0.40 -4.19 -17.42
N SER A 177 -0.77 -3.94 -16.82
CA SER A 177 -1.99 -4.69 -17.12
C SER A 177 -2.39 -4.70 -18.61
N GLN A 178 -2.09 -3.63 -19.35
CA GLN A 178 -2.33 -3.51 -20.79
C GLN A 178 -1.07 -3.73 -21.64
N ARG A 179 0.10 -3.86 -21.01
CA ARG A 179 1.40 -4.00 -21.69
C ARG A 179 1.90 -5.44 -21.70
N SER A 180 1.76 -6.14 -20.57
CA SER A 180 2.20 -7.52 -20.42
C SER A 180 1.39 -8.18 -19.29
N ALA A 181 0.52 -9.13 -19.64
CA ALA A 181 -0.28 -9.87 -18.69
C ALA A 181 0.59 -10.64 -17.68
N LEU A 182 1.74 -11.17 -18.11
CA LEU A 182 2.66 -11.90 -17.24
C LEU A 182 3.30 -10.99 -16.19
N VAL A 183 3.85 -9.83 -16.61
CA VAL A 183 4.49 -8.88 -15.69
C VAL A 183 3.46 -8.28 -14.73
N SER A 184 2.28 -7.95 -15.23
CA SER A 184 1.16 -7.51 -14.38
C SER A 184 0.74 -8.60 -13.40
N GLY A 185 0.67 -9.85 -13.86
CA GLY A 185 0.35 -11.02 -13.01
C GLY A 185 1.40 -11.24 -11.91
N LEU A 186 2.71 -11.07 -12.22
CA LEU A 186 3.77 -11.10 -11.22
C LEU A 186 3.58 -9.97 -10.18
N GLY A 187 3.25 -8.76 -10.61
CA GLY A 187 2.92 -7.67 -9.70
C GLY A 187 1.74 -7.99 -8.79
N LEU A 188 0.68 -8.60 -9.34
CA LEU A 188 -0.47 -9.04 -8.55
C LEU A 188 -0.08 -10.14 -7.55
N ALA A 189 0.75 -11.11 -7.95
CA ALA A 189 1.23 -12.17 -7.06
C ALA A 189 2.08 -11.60 -5.90
N VAL A 190 2.92 -10.60 -6.17
CA VAL A 190 3.66 -9.87 -5.11
C VAL A 190 2.68 -9.11 -4.20
N SER A 191 1.63 -8.50 -4.73
CA SER A 191 0.61 -7.84 -3.90
C SER A 191 -0.13 -8.82 -2.98
N MET A 192 -0.24 -10.09 -3.38
CA MET A 192 -0.86 -11.16 -2.59
C MET A 192 0.00 -11.62 -1.40
N LEU A 193 1.25 -11.18 -1.27
CA LEU A 193 2.02 -11.37 -0.03
C LEU A 193 1.23 -10.85 1.18
N LYS A 194 0.46 -9.76 0.99
CA LYS A 194 -0.49 -9.22 1.95
C LYS A 194 -1.91 -9.34 1.38
N PRO A 195 -2.68 -10.39 1.75
CA PRO A 195 -4.00 -10.65 1.15
C PRO A 195 -4.99 -9.49 1.28
N THR A 196 -4.87 -8.67 2.32
CA THR A 196 -5.67 -7.45 2.52
C THR A 196 -5.46 -6.40 1.41
N VAL A 197 -4.34 -6.46 0.68
CA VAL A 197 -4.06 -5.64 -0.50
C VAL A 197 -4.38 -6.40 -1.79
N GLY A 198 -3.91 -7.64 -1.91
CA GLY A 198 -4.00 -8.41 -3.15
C GLY A 198 -5.42 -8.80 -3.55
N ILE A 199 -6.29 -9.16 -2.57
CA ILE A 199 -7.68 -9.55 -2.86
C ILE A 199 -8.50 -8.35 -3.40
N PRO A 200 -8.55 -7.19 -2.73
CA PRO A 200 -9.21 -6.00 -3.28
C PRO A 200 -8.64 -5.59 -4.64
N LEU A 201 -7.31 -5.64 -4.81
CA LEU A 201 -6.67 -5.35 -6.11
C LEU A 201 -7.19 -6.27 -7.21
N THR A 202 -7.27 -7.57 -6.95
CA THR A 202 -7.78 -8.57 -7.91
C THR A 202 -9.21 -8.22 -8.38
N ILE A 203 -10.11 -7.93 -7.43
CA ILE A 203 -11.49 -7.57 -7.71
C ILE A 203 -11.57 -6.29 -8.57
N LEU A 204 -10.78 -5.28 -8.21
CA LEU A 204 -10.79 -3.99 -8.90
C LEU A 204 -10.09 -4.04 -10.27
N MET A 205 -9.10 -4.91 -10.45
CA MET A 205 -8.53 -5.19 -11.77
C MET A 205 -9.52 -5.90 -12.70
N LEU A 206 -10.40 -6.77 -12.18
CA LEU A 206 -11.49 -7.34 -12.96
C LEU A 206 -12.51 -6.26 -13.39
N ALA A 207 -12.88 -5.36 -12.48
CA ALA A 207 -13.74 -4.20 -12.82
C ALA A 207 -13.07 -3.28 -13.88
N ARG A 208 -11.75 -3.20 -13.88
CA ARG A 208 -10.92 -2.49 -14.86
C ARG A 208 -10.77 -3.24 -16.19
N ARG A 209 -11.31 -4.47 -16.29
CA ARG A 209 -11.23 -5.37 -17.45
C ARG A 209 -9.82 -5.91 -17.75
N ASP A 210 -8.99 -6.05 -16.74
CA ASP A 210 -7.63 -6.58 -16.85
C ASP A 210 -7.58 -8.12 -16.62
N ALA A 211 -8.61 -8.85 -17.11
CA ALA A 211 -8.82 -10.28 -16.81
C ALA A 211 -7.61 -11.17 -17.12
N ARG A 212 -6.88 -10.91 -18.23
CA ARG A 212 -5.67 -11.70 -18.59
C ARG A 212 -4.57 -11.57 -17.53
N ALA A 213 -4.36 -10.36 -17.03
CA ALA A 213 -3.39 -10.10 -15.96
C ALA A 213 -3.83 -10.75 -14.64
N VAL A 214 -5.12 -10.70 -14.32
CA VAL A 214 -5.69 -11.36 -13.15
C VAL A 214 -5.52 -12.86 -13.21
N ILE A 215 -5.85 -13.50 -14.33
CA ILE A 215 -5.67 -14.96 -14.52
C ILE A 215 -4.19 -15.33 -14.33
N ALA A 216 -3.26 -14.59 -14.97
CA ALA A 216 -1.83 -14.83 -14.80
C ALA A 216 -1.40 -14.68 -13.33
N GLY A 217 -1.85 -13.62 -12.64
CA GLY A 217 -1.53 -13.37 -11.24
C GLY A 217 -2.06 -14.46 -10.29
N VAL A 218 -3.31 -14.89 -10.49
CA VAL A 218 -3.92 -15.98 -9.70
C VAL A 218 -3.15 -17.28 -9.91
N LEU A 219 -2.80 -17.63 -11.16
CA LEU A 219 -2.02 -18.83 -11.45
C LEU A 219 -0.62 -18.78 -10.82
N ILE A 220 0.08 -17.64 -10.92
CA ILE A 220 1.40 -17.47 -10.31
C ILE A 220 1.28 -17.57 -8.78
N THR A 221 0.30 -16.90 -8.18
CA THR A 221 0.05 -16.95 -6.72
C THR A 221 -0.25 -18.38 -6.27
N ALA A 222 -1.10 -19.11 -6.99
CA ALA A 222 -1.42 -20.49 -6.69
C ALA A 222 -0.18 -21.40 -6.81
N ALA A 223 0.57 -21.30 -7.91
CA ALA A 223 1.78 -22.08 -8.12
C ALA A 223 2.84 -21.82 -7.04
N ALA A 224 2.98 -20.58 -6.57
CA ALA A 224 3.94 -20.23 -5.53
C ALA A 224 3.50 -20.67 -4.12
N ASN A 225 2.21 -20.66 -3.82
CA ASN A 225 1.73 -20.88 -2.45
C ASN A 225 1.16 -22.28 -2.19
N LEU A 226 0.55 -22.97 -3.18
CA LEU A 226 -0.07 -24.27 -2.92
C LEU A 226 0.91 -25.33 -2.43
N PRO A 227 2.14 -25.48 -2.97
CA PRO A 227 3.12 -26.43 -2.43
C PRO A 227 3.48 -26.14 -0.97
N LEU A 228 3.64 -24.84 -0.62
CA LEU A 228 3.98 -24.42 0.73
C LEU A 228 2.81 -24.64 1.70
N LEU A 229 1.58 -24.38 1.26
CA LEU A 229 0.38 -24.68 2.04
C LEU A 229 0.27 -26.20 2.33
N ALA A 230 0.61 -27.07 1.37
CA ALA A 230 0.63 -28.50 1.59
C ALA A 230 1.67 -28.89 2.67
N ILE A 231 2.90 -28.36 2.58
CA ILE A 231 3.95 -28.60 3.57
C ILE A 231 3.53 -28.07 4.96
N LEU A 232 2.97 -26.87 5.05
CA LEU A 232 2.52 -26.29 6.32
C LEU A 232 1.36 -27.03 6.92
N ALA A 233 0.42 -27.51 6.10
CA ALA A 233 -0.69 -28.36 6.55
C ALA A 233 -0.19 -29.71 7.07
N GLU A 234 0.79 -30.33 6.41
CA GLU A 234 1.43 -31.57 6.90
C GLU A 234 2.11 -31.35 8.26
N ARG A 235 2.91 -30.28 8.39
CA ARG A 235 3.58 -29.90 9.65
C ARG A 235 2.59 -29.58 10.78
N ALA A 236 1.41 -29.08 10.45
CA ALA A 236 0.34 -28.84 11.41
C ALA A 236 -0.44 -30.11 11.82
N GLY A 237 -0.16 -31.26 11.22
CA GLY A 237 -0.93 -32.51 11.44
C GLY A 237 -2.22 -32.57 10.64
N GLY A 238 -2.34 -31.80 9.55
CA GLY A 238 -3.47 -31.82 8.62
C GLY A 238 -4.07 -30.44 8.34
N LEU A 239 -4.77 -30.32 7.21
CA LEU A 239 -5.36 -29.08 6.74
C LEU A 239 -6.34 -28.45 7.74
N SER A 240 -7.17 -29.25 8.39
CA SER A 240 -8.14 -28.76 9.39
C SER A 240 -7.47 -28.13 10.59
N THR A 241 -6.37 -28.71 11.08
CA THR A 241 -5.57 -28.15 12.19
C THR A 241 -4.89 -26.87 11.74
N PHE A 242 -4.30 -26.85 10.55
CA PHE A 242 -3.68 -25.66 9.99
C PHE A 242 -4.65 -24.49 9.87
N LEU A 243 -5.84 -24.71 9.31
CA LEU A 243 -6.88 -23.66 9.20
C LEU A 243 -7.34 -23.19 10.57
N ARG A 244 -7.45 -24.07 11.56
CA ARG A 244 -7.77 -23.70 12.93
C ARG A 244 -6.68 -22.82 13.55
N GLN A 245 -5.40 -23.12 13.35
CA GLN A 245 -4.28 -22.31 13.81
C GLN A 245 -4.37 -20.88 13.24
N ILE A 246 -4.58 -20.73 11.91
CA ILE A 246 -4.75 -19.42 11.28
C ILE A 246 -5.94 -18.65 11.87
N THR A 247 -7.10 -19.31 12.06
CA THR A 247 -8.29 -18.64 12.61
C THR A 247 -8.09 -18.24 14.08
N THR A 248 -7.37 -19.04 14.86
CA THR A 248 -7.01 -18.71 16.25
C THR A 248 -6.07 -17.50 16.28
N THR A 249 -5.07 -17.46 15.41
CA THR A 249 -4.16 -16.32 15.28
C THR A 249 -4.90 -15.04 14.89
N LEU A 250 -5.81 -15.11 13.93
CA LEU A 250 -6.65 -13.97 13.54
C LEU A 250 -7.52 -13.46 14.69
N ALA A 251 -8.13 -14.37 15.46
CA ALA A 251 -8.89 -14.00 16.64
C ALA A 251 -8.01 -13.33 17.71
N GLY A 252 -6.78 -13.84 17.93
CA GLY A 252 -5.80 -13.26 18.83
C GLY A 252 -5.43 -11.82 18.47
N PHE A 253 -5.21 -11.54 17.18
CA PHE A 253 -4.96 -10.17 16.71
C PHE A 253 -6.11 -9.21 17.00
N GLN A 254 -7.37 -9.67 16.94
CA GLN A 254 -8.52 -8.81 17.27
C GLN A 254 -8.61 -8.48 18.76
N LEU A 255 -8.06 -9.32 19.61
CA LEU A 255 -8.04 -9.09 21.08
C LEU A 255 -6.87 -8.18 21.50
N ASN A 256 -5.79 -8.12 20.73
CA ASN A 256 -4.66 -7.25 21.02
C ASN A 256 -5.05 -5.77 20.78
N PRO A 257 -4.91 -4.86 21.77
CA PRO A 257 -5.25 -3.45 21.64
C PRO A 257 -4.59 -2.72 20.45
N GLU A 258 -3.39 -3.12 20.07
CA GLU A 258 -2.68 -2.53 18.93
C GLU A 258 -3.33 -2.82 17.58
N TYR A 259 -4.03 -3.95 17.46
CA TYR A 259 -4.67 -4.41 16.22
C TYR A 259 -6.20 -4.32 16.26
N ASN A 260 -6.78 -4.21 17.45
CA ASN A 260 -8.22 -4.08 17.64
C ASN A 260 -8.76 -2.81 16.95
N PRO A 261 -9.81 -2.89 16.10
CA PRO A 261 -10.27 -1.72 15.34
C PRO A 261 -10.79 -0.57 16.19
N ALA A 262 -11.28 -0.84 17.42
CA ALA A 262 -11.83 0.20 18.28
C ALA A 262 -10.77 0.93 19.13
N SER A 263 -9.61 0.28 19.41
CA SER A 263 -8.57 0.80 20.31
C SER A 263 -7.25 1.14 19.62
N SER A 264 -6.96 0.55 18.47
CA SER A 264 -5.70 0.76 17.75
C SER A 264 -5.50 2.21 17.34
N SER A 265 -4.35 2.80 17.67
CA SER A 265 -3.91 4.11 17.16
C SER A 265 -3.22 4.01 15.81
N LEU A 266 -2.88 2.79 15.36
CA LEU A 266 -2.09 2.53 14.16
C LEU A 266 -2.95 2.33 12.91
N ARG A 267 -4.17 1.81 13.08
CA ARG A 267 -5.08 1.50 11.96
C ARG A 267 -5.66 2.76 11.32
N VAL A 268 -5.76 2.73 10.00
CA VAL A 268 -6.25 3.88 9.19
C VAL A 268 -7.48 3.54 8.35
N ASP A 269 -7.91 2.27 8.35
CA ASP A 269 -9.02 1.77 7.53
C ASP A 269 -10.40 2.23 8.04
N LEU A 270 -11.41 2.02 7.19
CA LEU A 270 -12.78 2.45 7.45
C LEU A 270 -13.42 1.66 8.62
N VAL A 271 -13.08 0.37 8.76
CA VAL A 271 -13.56 -0.47 9.87
C VAL A 271 -13.09 0.09 11.20
N ALA A 272 -11.80 0.43 11.30
CA ALA A 272 -11.24 1.01 12.52
C ALA A 272 -11.85 2.39 12.82
N SER A 273 -12.04 3.23 11.81
CA SER A 273 -12.68 4.53 11.96
C SER A 273 -14.10 4.39 12.53
N ALA A 274 -14.92 3.51 11.95
CA ALA A 274 -16.28 3.26 12.41
C ALA A 274 -16.31 2.65 13.82
N SER A 275 -15.46 1.65 14.12
CA SER A 275 -15.38 1.00 15.42
C SER A 275 -15.01 1.95 16.55
N ARG A 276 -14.10 2.91 16.29
CA ARG A 276 -13.73 3.93 17.28
C ARG A 276 -14.88 4.88 17.62
N PHE A 277 -15.69 5.27 16.64
CA PHE A 277 -16.89 6.07 16.88
C PHE A 277 -17.94 5.32 17.70
N LEU A 278 -18.11 4.02 17.44
CA LEU A 278 -19.03 3.19 18.21
C LEU A 278 -18.47 2.85 19.61
N GLY A 279 -17.16 2.90 19.80
CA GLY A 279 -16.49 2.51 21.04
C GLY A 279 -16.30 1.00 21.21
N GLU A 280 -16.67 0.21 20.19
CA GLU A 280 -16.54 -1.24 20.15
C GLU A 280 -16.21 -1.75 18.74
N PRO A 281 -15.58 -2.92 18.60
CA PRO A 281 -15.31 -3.51 17.32
C PRO A 281 -16.61 -3.82 16.55
N LEU A 282 -16.67 -3.45 15.27
CA LEU A 282 -17.77 -3.90 14.40
C LEU A 282 -17.80 -5.43 14.32
N ALA A 283 -19.00 -6.00 14.32
CA ALA A 283 -19.18 -7.43 14.05
C ALA A 283 -18.56 -7.84 12.69
N GLY A 284 -18.02 -9.05 12.59
CA GLY A 284 -17.34 -9.51 11.36
C GLY A 284 -18.21 -9.43 10.11
N THR A 285 -19.53 -9.70 10.24
CA THR A 285 -20.51 -9.53 9.14
C THR A 285 -20.63 -8.07 8.70
N ALA A 286 -20.62 -7.11 9.62
CA ALA A 286 -20.66 -5.68 9.32
C ALA A 286 -19.34 -5.20 8.68
N GLN A 287 -18.19 -5.70 9.15
CA GLN A 287 -16.89 -5.44 8.52
C GLN A 287 -16.88 -5.93 7.06
N PHE A 288 -17.35 -7.14 6.82
CA PHE A 288 -17.43 -7.73 5.48
C PHE A 288 -18.41 -6.94 4.59
N ALA A 289 -19.59 -6.60 5.08
CA ALA A 289 -20.56 -5.80 4.34
C ALA A 289 -20.00 -4.42 3.95
N LEU A 290 -19.28 -3.76 4.88
CA LEU A 290 -18.64 -2.46 4.64
C LEU A 290 -17.56 -2.58 3.55
N ALA A 291 -16.74 -3.62 3.59
CA ALA A 291 -15.74 -3.89 2.55
C ALA A 291 -16.40 -4.12 1.18
N LEU A 292 -17.50 -4.88 1.10
CA LEU A 292 -18.24 -5.09 -0.13
C LEU A 292 -18.84 -3.78 -0.69
N VAL A 293 -19.36 -2.91 0.17
CA VAL A 293 -19.88 -1.59 -0.25
C VAL A 293 -18.76 -0.74 -0.85
N VAL A 294 -17.62 -0.64 -0.17
CA VAL A 294 -16.46 0.12 -0.68
C VAL A 294 -15.98 -0.46 -2.02
N LEU A 295 -15.84 -1.78 -2.12
CA LEU A 295 -15.41 -2.45 -3.36
C LEU A 295 -16.42 -2.27 -4.49
N GLY A 296 -17.73 -2.37 -4.22
CA GLY A 296 -18.78 -2.15 -5.21
C GLY A 296 -18.79 -0.72 -5.75
N VAL A 297 -18.69 0.27 -4.86
CA VAL A 297 -18.59 1.69 -5.23
C VAL A 297 -17.30 1.95 -6.02
N ALA A 298 -16.17 1.39 -5.58
CA ALA A 298 -14.89 1.52 -6.27
C ALA A 298 -14.92 0.86 -7.66
N ALA A 299 -15.47 -0.34 -7.78
CA ALA A 299 -15.60 -1.05 -9.06
C ALA A 299 -16.44 -0.25 -10.07
N TYR A 300 -17.52 0.36 -9.61
CA TYR A 300 -18.35 1.24 -10.43
C TYR A 300 -17.57 2.50 -10.86
N ALA A 301 -16.85 3.15 -9.93
CA ALA A 301 -16.03 4.33 -10.22
C ALA A 301 -14.86 4.00 -11.16
N VAL A 302 -14.18 2.86 -10.96
CA VAL A 302 -13.10 2.37 -11.83
C VAL A 302 -13.64 2.13 -13.25
N THR A 303 -14.79 1.48 -13.40
CA THR A 303 -15.41 1.27 -14.72
C THR A 303 -15.76 2.61 -15.40
N ALA A 304 -16.18 3.61 -14.62
CA ALA A 304 -16.44 4.96 -15.12
C ALA A 304 -15.14 5.69 -15.51
N ALA A 305 -14.08 5.58 -14.69
CA ALA A 305 -12.77 6.16 -14.97
C ALA A 305 -12.16 5.62 -16.26
N GLU A 306 -12.29 4.31 -16.53
CA GLU A 306 -11.81 3.67 -17.77
C GLU A 306 -12.43 4.28 -19.04
N ARG A 307 -13.66 4.79 -18.95
CA ARG A 307 -14.30 5.49 -20.08
C ARG A 307 -13.67 6.85 -20.35
N LEU A 308 -13.18 7.52 -19.29
CA LEU A 308 -12.52 8.84 -19.38
C LEU A 308 -11.05 8.72 -19.82
N GLU A 309 -10.40 7.60 -19.53
CA GLU A 309 -8.96 7.38 -19.72
C GLU A 309 -8.63 6.56 -20.97
N ARG A 310 -9.59 6.32 -21.88
CA ARG A 310 -9.34 5.57 -23.12
C ARG A 310 -8.21 6.20 -23.91
N GLY A 311 -7.15 5.40 -24.19
CA GLY A 311 -5.95 5.83 -24.92
C GLY A 311 -5.02 6.78 -24.15
N ARG A 312 -5.19 6.90 -22.82
CA ARG A 312 -4.37 7.72 -21.93
C ARG A 312 -3.80 6.89 -20.78
N THR A 313 -2.98 7.54 -19.95
CA THR A 313 -2.53 6.99 -18.66
C THR A 313 -3.72 6.73 -17.75
N ARG A 314 -3.78 5.56 -17.16
CA ARG A 314 -4.89 5.10 -16.31
C ARG A 314 -4.69 5.54 -14.85
N SER A 315 -4.29 6.82 -14.65
CA SER A 315 -3.95 7.36 -13.32
C SER A 315 -5.17 7.52 -12.42
N LEU A 316 -6.34 7.85 -12.97
CA LEU A 316 -7.56 8.03 -12.21
C LEU A 316 -8.10 6.70 -11.69
N SER A 317 -8.19 5.69 -12.55
CA SER A 317 -8.61 4.34 -12.15
C SER A 317 -7.64 3.73 -11.12
N ALA A 318 -6.32 3.91 -11.32
CA ALA A 318 -5.31 3.50 -10.35
C ALA A 318 -5.46 4.22 -8.99
N THR A 319 -5.76 5.53 -9.02
CA THR A 319 -6.01 6.32 -7.78
C THR A 319 -7.19 5.78 -7.00
N VAL A 320 -8.32 5.54 -7.68
CA VAL A 320 -9.53 4.99 -7.02
C VAL A 320 -9.24 3.61 -6.43
N ILE A 321 -8.48 2.76 -7.14
CA ILE A 321 -8.07 1.43 -6.65
C ILE A 321 -7.22 1.55 -5.38
N CYS A 322 -6.19 2.40 -5.38
CA CYS A 322 -5.33 2.59 -4.21
C CYS A 322 -6.10 3.08 -2.98
N LEU A 323 -7.03 4.03 -3.16
CA LEU A 323 -7.87 4.53 -2.07
C LEU A 323 -8.85 3.47 -1.55
N ALA A 324 -9.46 2.69 -2.44
CA ALA A 324 -10.38 1.63 -2.07
C ALA A 324 -9.69 0.50 -1.28
N ILE A 325 -8.49 0.09 -1.70
CA ILE A 325 -7.68 -0.91 -0.98
C ILE A 325 -7.49 -0.46 0.47
N LEU A 326 -7.05 0.77 0.70
CA LEU A 326 -6.78 1.29 2.05
C LEU A 326 -8.03 1.42 2.93
N LEU A 327 -9.21 1.50 2.34
CA LEU A 327 -10.48 1.53 3.08
C LEU A 327 -11.03 0.13 3.37
N CYS A 328 -10.66 -0.89 2.56
CA CYS A 328 -11.22 -2.24 2.59
C CYS A 328 -10.45 -3.20 3.49
N GLY A 329 -10.59 -3.16 4.75
CA GLY A 329 -9.99 -4.19 5.61
C GLY A 329 -8.92 -3.63 6.54
N TYR A 330 -8.00 -4.49 6.97
CA TYR A 330 -6.96 -4.13 7.93
C TYR A 330 -5.80 -3.39 7.25
N HIS A 331 -5.63 -2.11 7.56
CA HIS A 331 -4.50 -1.30 7.11
C HIS A 331 -3.97 -0.41 8.24
N GLN A 332 -2.64 -0.32 8.32
CA GLN A 332 -1.95 0.59 9.22
C GLN A 332 -1.36 1.79 8.47
N ALA A 333 -0.86 2.77 9.22
CA ALA A 333 -0.35 4.01 8.65
C ALA A 333 0.79 3.83 7.65
N TYR A 334 1.62 2.79 7.77
CA TYR A 334 2.67 2.48 6.81
C TYR A 334 2.13 2.06 5.43
N ASP A 335 0.91 1.51 5.35
CA ASP A 335 0.26 1.15 4.09
C ASP A 335 -0.13 2.39 3.25
N LEU A 336 -0.16 3.58 3.86
CA LEU A 336 -0.39 4.85 3.15
C LEU A 336 0.65 5.16 2.08
N LEU A 337 1.78 4.44 2.03
CA LEU A 337 2.73 4.49 0.92
C LEU A 337 2.08 4.16 -0.44
N LEU A 338 0.98 3.40 -0.43
CA LEU A 338 0.16 3.16 -1.62
C LEU A 338 -0.35 4.47 -2.25
N LEU A 339 -0.44 5.55 -1.49
CA LEU A 339 -0.90 6.85 -1.96
C LEU A 339 0.17 7.66 -2.70
N THR A 340 1.41 7.19 -2.79
CA THR A 340 2.47 7.90 -3.53
C THR A 340 2.11 8.06 -5.01
N LEU A 341 1.52 7.03 -5.64
CA LEU A 341 1.06 7.10 -7.04
C LEU A 341 -0.09 8.12 -7.21
N PRO A 342 -1.19 8.07 -6.44
CA PRO A 342 -2.25 9.08 -6.45
C PRO A 342 -1.75 10.51 -6.23
N LEU A 343 -0.84 10.70 -5.29
CA LEU A 343 -0.27 12.02 -4.99
C LEU A 343 0.51 12.57 -6.20
N VAL A 344 1.34 11.75 -6.83
CA VAL A 344 2.07 12.15 -8.04
C VAL A 344 1.11 12.44 -9.19
N ALA A 345 0.05 11.63 -9.38
CA ALA A 345 -0.98 11.88 -10.39
C ALA A 345 -1.64 13.26 -10.22
N LEU A 346 -1.99 13.60 -8.99
CA LEU A 346 -2.61 14.88 -8.65
C LEU A 346 -1.62 16.05 -8.78
N ALA A 347 -0.41 15.91 -8.26
CA ALA A 347 0.61 16.96 -8.25
C ALA A 347 1.10 17.32 -9.67
N GLU A 348 1.28 16.31 -10.53
CA GLU A 348 1.80 16.45 -11.91
C GLU A 348 0.68 16.60 -12.97
N ASP A 349 -0.56 16.85 -12.54
CA ASP A 349 -1.73 17.08 -13.43
C ASP A 349 -1.98 15.96 -14.44
N ARG A 350 -1.90 14.70 -13.99
CA ARG A 350 -2.09 13.51 -14.83
C ARG A 350 -3.51 12.97 -14.82
N LEU A 351 -4.40 13.63 -14.10
CA LEU A 351 -5.82 13.30 -14.05
C LEU A 351 -6.57 13.90 -15.26
N PRO A 352 -7.75 13.37 -15.63
CA PRO A 352 -8.56 13.93 -16.69
C PRO A 352 -8.86 15.43 -16.48
N ALA A 353 -8.77 16.21 -17.54
CA ALA A 353 -9.06 17.64 -17.49
C ALA A 353 -10.48 17.90 -16.98
N GLY A 354 -10.64 18.89 -16.10
CA GLY A 354 -11.93 19.25 -15.52
C GLY A 354 -12.44 18.33 -14.42
N LEU A 355 -11.64 17.35 -13.98
CA LEU A 355 -11.98 16.48 -12.83
C LEU A 355 -12.09 17.30 -11.54
N PHE A 356 -11.10 18.16 -11.29
CA PHE A 356 -11.05 19.05 -10.13
C PHE A 356 -10.73 20.50 -10.55
N THR A 357 -11.33 21.45 -9.85
CA THR A 357 -10.91 22.86 -9.92
C THR A 357 -9.55 23.05 -9.24
N PRO A 358 -8.80 24.12 -9.54
CA PRO A 358 -7.52 24.41 -8.88
C PRO A 358 -7.64 24.46 -7.36
N ARG A 359 -8.74 25.03 -6.82
CA ARG A 359 -8.99 25.10 -5.37
C ARG A 359 -9.20 23.69 -4.77
N GLN A 360 -9.97 22.82 -5.42
CA GLN A 360 -10.17 21.46 -4.97
C GLN A 360 -8.86 20.66 -4.99
N ARG A 361 -8.03 20.83 -6.02
CA ARG A 361 -6.69 20.20 -6.09
C ARG A 361 -5.83 20.57 -4.88
N TRP A 362 -5.77 21.84 -4.52
CA TRP A 362 -5.02 22.26 -3.34
C TRP A 362 -5.55 21.65 -2.04
N VAL A 363 -6.86 21.59 -1.86
CA VAL A 363 -7.47 20.91 -0.70
C VAL A 363 -7.08 19.43 -0.65
N LEU A 364 -7.15 18.72 -1.79
CA LEU A 364 -6.77 17.31 -1.87
C LEU A 364 -5.27 17.11 -1.60
N LEU A 365 -4.39 17.97 -2.13
CA LEU A 365 -2.95 17.95 -1.84
C LEU A 365 -2.68 18.16 -0.33
N LEU A 366 -3.40 19.05 0.32
CA LEU A 366 -3.30 19.24 1.78
C LEU A 366 -3.77 18.00 2.55
N LEU A 367 -4.80 17.29 2.10
CA LEU A 367 -5.21 16.03 2.71
C LEU A 367 -4.13 14.97 2.57
N PHE A 368 -3.51 14.81 1.40
CA PHE A 368 -2.38 13.89 1.22
C PHE A 368 -1.19 14.27 2.10
N ALA A 369 -0.86 15.57 2.20
CA ALA A 369 0.20 16.07 3.09
C ALA A 369 -0.14 15.77 4.56
N GLY A 370 -1.40 15.96 4.96
CA GLY A 370 -1.88 15.64 6.31
C GLY A 370 -1.70 14.17 6.64
N LEU A 371 -2.06 13.24 5.72
CA LEU A 371 -1.86 11.81 5.87
C LEU A 371 -0.37 11.44 6.02
N ALA A 372 0.50 12.08 5.23
CA ALA A 372 1.94 11.86 5.28
C ALA A 372 2.59 12.40 6.56
N ALA A 373 2.07 13.51 7.10
CA ALA A 373 2.65 14.24 8.23
C ALA A 373 1.96 13.96 9.58
N ASN A 374 0.94 13.11 9.65
CA ASN A 374 0.20 12.87 10.90
C ASN A 374 0.99 12.05 11.92
N TYR A 375 2.08 12.62 12.41
CA TYR A 375 2.86 12.06 13.52
C TYR A 375 2.13 12.12 14.86
N ALA A 376 1.11 12.99 14.99
CA ALA A 376 0.33 13.11 16.23
C ALA A 376 -0.39 11.81 16.62
N SER A 377 -0.76 10.97 15.63
CA SER A 377 -1.35 9.65 15.89
C SER A 377 -0.31 8.55 16.11
N SER A 378 0.98 8.86 16.24
CA SER A 378 2.02 7.88 16.59
C SER A 378 1.95 7.56 18.08
N PHE A 379 2.13 6.29 18.41
CA PHE A 379 2.03 5.78 19.78
C PHE A 379 2.84 6.61 20.79
N GLY A 380 4.13 6.80 20.56
CA GLY A 380 4.98 7.54 21.48
C GLY A 380 4.63 9.04 21.63
N VAL A 381 3.94 9.65 20.65
CA VAL A 381 3.46 11.04 20.77
C VAL A 381 2.22 11.08 21.63
N LEU A 382 1.25 10.18 21.43
CA LEU A 382 0.03 10.09 22.23
C LEU A 382 0.35 9.81 23.71
N GLU A 383 1.32 8.93 23.95
CA GLU A 383 1.81 8.61 25.29
C GLU A 383 2.43 9.83 25.99
N ARG A 384 3.33 10.55 25.31
CA ARG A 384 3.94 11.78 25.85
C ARG A 384 2.93 12.89 26.14
N LEU A 385 1.82 12.92 25.39
CA LEU A 385 0.74 13.88 25.61
C LEU A 385 -0.25 13.41 26.69
N GLY A 386 -0.06 12.23 27.29
CA GLY A 386 -0.98 11.66 28.26
C GLY A 386 -2.36 11.31 27.69
N ILE A 387 -2.47 11.17 26.39
CA ILE A 387 -3.71 10.81 25.67
C ILE A 387 -3.66 9.40 25.10
N TYR A 388 -2.88 8.55 25.74
CA TYR A 388 -2.85 7.11 25.44
C TYR A 388 -4.19 6.46 25.80
N GLU A 389 -4.62 5.47 25.03
CA GLU A 389 -5.97 4.89 25.07
C GLU A 389 -6.51 4.51 26.45
N PRO A 390 -5.76 3.84 27.34
CA PRO A 390 -6.27 3.53 28.69
C PRO A 390 -6.60 4.78 29.52
N SER A 391 -5.78 5.81 29.45
CA SER A 391 -6.01 7.09 30.15
C SER A 391 -7.07 7.94 29.45
N ALA A 392 -7.18 7.87 28.11
CA ALA A 392 -8.18 8.58 27.33
C ALA A 392 -9.61 8.10 27.66
N ARG A 393 -9.80 6.85 28.05
CA ARG A 393 -11.11 6.32 28.49
C ARG A 393 -11.57 6.90 29.81
N ALA A 394 -10.65 7.24 30.69
CA ALA A 394 -10.96 7.77 32.02
C ALA A 394 -11.36 9.25 32.00
N VAL A 395 -10.88 10.05 31.03
CA VAL A 395 -11.08 11.50 30.94
C VAL A 395 -11.77 11.86 29.62
N PRO A 396 -13.00 12.42 29.63
CA PRO A 396 -13.76 12.68 28.38
C PRO A 396 -13.04 13.57 27.36
N SER A 397 -12.32 14.60 27.80
CA SER A 397 -11.54 15.49 26.93
C SER A 397 -10.36 14.79 26.28
N ALA A 398 -9.65 13.94 27.01
CA ALA A 398 -8.55 13.13 26.47
C ALA A 398 -9.07 12.09 25.47
N ARG A 399 -10.23 11.47 25.74
CA ARG A 399 -10.90 10.56 24.81
C ARG A 399 -11.25 11.27 23.49
N LEU A 400 -11.81 12.47 23.55
CA LEU A 400 -12.15 13.23 22.36
C LEU A 400 -10.88 13.59 21.56
N ALA A 401 -9.83 14.06 22.22
CA ALA A 401 -8.55 14.36 21.59
C ALA A 401 -7.94 13.14 20.90
N TRP A 402 -7.92 12.00 21.60
CA TRP A 402 -7.48 10.71 21.05
C TRP A 402 -8.30 10.33 19.82
N LEU A 403 -9.63 10.35 19.93
CA LEU A 403 -10.54 9.99 18.83
C LEU A 403 -10.30 10.85 17.60
N LEU A 404 -10.16 12.16 17.76
CA LEU A 404 -9.90 13.10 16.66
C LEU A 404 -8.55 12.83 15.98
N LEU A 405 -7.46 12.70 16.77
CA LEU A 405 -6.12 12.51 16.23
C LEU A 405 -5.96 11.17 15.51
N VAL A 406 -6.50 10.10 16.08
CA VAL A 406 -6.34 8.73 15.58
C VAL A 406 -7.26 8.45 14.39
N THR A 407 -8.45 9.08 14.34
CA THR A 407 -9.41 8.88 13.25
C THR A 407 -9.14 9.79 12.05
N LEU A 408 -8.32 10.83 12.21
CA LEU A 408 -8.03 11.82 11.16
C LEU A 408 -7.57 11.16 9.84
N ASN A 409 -6.70 10.15 9.90
CA ASN A 409 -6.22 9.45 8.71
C ASN A 409 -7.35 8.72 7.98
N GLY A 410 -8.19 7.98 8.71
CA GLY A 410 -9.33 7.29 8.13
C GLY A 410 -10.35 8.28 7.53
N ALA A 411 -10.64 9.37 8.23
CA ALA A 411 -11.53 10.43 7.73
C ALA A 411 -10.98 11.06 6.44
N ALA A 412 -9.69 11.38 6.40
CA ALA A 412 -9.04 11.93 5.21
C ALA A 412 -9.09 10.94 4.02
N LEU A 413 -8.87 9.64 4.26
CA LEU A 413 -9.02 8.60 3.22
C LEU A 413 -10.44 8.53 2.68
N VAL A 414 -11.46 8.59 3.55
CA VAL A 414 -12.87 8.60 3.13
C VAL A 414 -13.16 9.85 2.28
N VAL A 415 -12.72 11.03 2.71
CA VAL A 415 -12.92 12.28 1.96
C VAL A 415 -12.24 12.20 0.59
N LEU A 416 -10.99 11.71 0.52
CA LEU A 416 -10.30 11.50 -0.74
C LEU A 416 -11.09 10.53 -1.64
N PHE A 417 -11.45 9.35 -1.15
CA PHE A 417 -12.18 8.34 -1.91
C PHE A 417 -13.52 8.86 -2.45
N VAL A 418 -14.30 9.50 -1.61
CA VAL A 418 -15.59 10.09 -2.00
C VAL A 418 -15.38 11.20 -3.04
N SER A 419 -14.40 12.08 -2.83
CA SER A 419 -14.10 13.17 -3.76
C SER A 419 -13.71 12.66 -5.14
N TYR A 420 -12.81 11.68 -5.24
CA TYR A 420 -12.43 11.09 -6.51
C TYR A 420 -13.58 10.34 -7.19
N THR A 421 -14.34 9.57 -6.41
CA THR A 421 -15.51 8.83 -6.92
C THR A 421 -16.57 9.76 -7.47
N VAL A 422 -16.99 10.75 -6.69
CA VAL A 422 -18.05 11.71 -7.10
C VAL A 422 -17.60 12.54 -8.29
N ALA A 423 -16.38 13.06 -8.28
CA ALA A 423 -15.82 13.83 -9.40
C ALA A 423 -15.77 12.99 -10.69
N THR A 424 -15.35 11.73 -10.60
CA THR A 424 -15.33 10.79 -11.74
C THR A 424 -16.74 10.62 -12.33
N LEU A 425 -17.73 10.33 -11.49
CA LEU A 425 -19.10 10.09 -11.94
C LEU A 425 -19.75 11.35 -12.51
N GLN A 426 -19.49 12.52 -11.91
CA GLN A 426 -19.95 13.79 -12.43
C GLN A 426 -19.35 14.13 -13.78
N LEU A 427 -18.04 13.90 -13.97
CA LEU A 427 -17.37 14.16 -15.23
C LEU A 427 -17.91 13.27 -16.35
N VAL A 428 -18.10 11.96 -16.08
CA VAL A 428 -18.73 11.03 -17.05
C VAL A 428 -20.13 11.51 -17.45
N ARG A 429 -20.95 11.93 -16.49
CA ARG A 429 -22.32 12.44 -16.77
C ARG A 429 -22.27 13.71 -17.63
N ARG A 430 -21.39 14.66 -17.33
CA ARG A 430 -21.25 15.91 -18.12
C ARG A 430 -20.87 15.61 -19.57
N ILE A 431 -19.89 14.72 -19.81
CA ILE A 431 -19.48 14.34 -21.16
C ILE A 431 -20.64 13.66 -21.90
N ALA A 432 -21.38 12.77 -21.25
CA ALA A 432 -22.53 12.10 -21.84
C ALA A 432 -23.65 13.09 -22.23
N SER A 433 -23.98 14.07 -21.36
CA SER A 433 -25.00 15.08 -21.66
C SER A 433 -24.57 16.03 -22.76
N SER A 434 -23.31 16.40 -22.87
CA SER A 434 -22.79 17.25 -23.95
C SER A 434 -22.85 16.54 -25.30
N ALA A 435 -22.53 15.24 -25.36
CA ALA A 435 -22.64 14.44 -26.60
C ALA A 435 -24.11 14.32 -27.07
N THR A 436 -25.07 14.16 -26.14
CA THR A 436 -26.47 14.11 -26.47
C THR A 436 -27.01 15.47 -26.99
N ALA A 437 -26.55 16.58 -26.41
CA ALA A 437 -26.91 17.93 -26.85
C ALA A 437 -26.32 18.28 -28.22
N ALA A 438 -25.18 17.69 -28.62
CA ALA A 438 -24.57 17.87 -29.93
C ALA A 438 -25.21 17.01 -31.05
N GLY A 439 -26.25 16.22 -30.74
CA GLY A 439 -26.95 15.38 -31.73
C GLY A 439 -26.13 14.18 -32.24
N GLU A 440 -25.02 13.86 -31.58
CA GLU A 440 -24.23 12.68 -31.93
C GLU A 440 -24.99 11.40 -31.54
N PRO A 441 -25.14 10.41 -32.45
CA PRO A 441 -25.80 9.16 -32.12
C PRO A 441 -25.01 8.47 -30.98
N ARG A 442 -25.74 8.00 -29.97
CA ARG A 442 -25.16 7.19 -28.89
C ARG A 442 -24.27 6.11 -29.51
N PRO A 443 -22.97 5.99 -29.12
CA PRO A 443 -22.17 4.85 -29.57
C PRO A 443 -22.94 3.57 -29.18
N ALA A 444 -23.24 2.75 -30.21
CA ALA A 444 -23.89 1.47 -30.02
C ALA A 444 -23.13 0.67 -28.93
N PRO A 445 -23.85 -0.06 -28.06
CA PRO A 445 -23.20 -0.96 -27.12
C PRO A 445 -22.28 -1.88 -27.95
N ALA A 446 -21.02 -1.94 -27.57
CA ALA A 446 -20.02 -2.76 -28.26
C ALA A 446 -20.59 -4.19 -28.33
N ASP A 447 -20.88 -4.62 -29.54
CA ASP A 447 -21.44 -5.93 -29.83
C ASP A 447 -20.52 -7.01 -29.24
N ALA A 448 -21.00 -7.72 -28.23
CA ALA A 448 -20.27 -8.83 -27.59
C ALA A 448 -20.17 -10.06 -28.51
N SER A 449 -20.60 -9.94 -29.76
CA SER A 449 -20.69 -11.03 -30.73
C SER A 449 -19.75 -10.87 -31.94
N ALA A 450 -18.70 -10.05 -31.87
CA ALA A 450 -17.70 -10.05 -32.94
C ALA A 450 -16.92 -11.36 -32.93
N PRO A 451 -16.96 -12.17 -34.00
CA PRO A 451 -16.26 -13.44 -34.02
C PRO A 451 -14.75 -13.26 -33.98
N LEU A 452 -14.10 -14.17 -33.25
CA LEU A 452 -12.64 -14.30 -33.02
C LEU A 452 -11.83 -14.70 -34.28
N ASP A 453 -12.35 -14.43 -35.47
CA ASP A 453 -11.72 -14.78 -36.74
C ASP A 453 -10.97 -13.63 -37.39
N ARG A 454 -9.86 -13.18 -36.79
CA ARG A 454 -8.76 -12.48 -37.50
C ARG A 454 -7.46 -12.51 -36.70
N LEU A 455 -6.99 -13.71 -36.35
CA LEU A 455 -5.56 -13.96 -36.16
C LEU A 455 -4.97 -14.39 -37.51
N ARG A 456 -4.69 -13.44 -38.39
CA ARG A 456 -3.76 -13.70 -39.50
C ARG A 456 -2.35 -13.71 -38.94
N LEU A 457 -1.79 -14.90 -38.91
CA LEU A 457 -0.38 -15.23 -38.86
C LEU A 457 0.26 -14.82 -40.23
N ASP A 458 0.64 -13.55 -40.35
CA ASP A 458 1.54 -13.12 -41.42
C ASP A 458 2.54 -12.16 -40.79
N HIS A 459 3.73 -12.67 -40.51
CA HIS A 459 5.04 -12.03 -40.44
C HIS A 459 6.02 -12.85 -39.58
N LEU A 460 6.27 -14.07 -40.04
CA LEU A 460 7.52 -14.77 -39.77
C LEU A 460 8.19 -15.00 -41.13
N ALA A 461 9.03 -14.10 -41.53
CA ALA A 461 10.05 -14.32 -42.55
C ALA A 461 11.41 -14.03 -41.90
N PRO A 462 12.41 -14.91 -42.07
CA PRO A 462 13.73 -14.78 -41.45
C PRO A 462 14.64 -13.89 -42.27
N THR A 463 15.39 -13.02 -41.64
CA THR A 463 16.75 -12.61 -41.98
C THR A 463 17.55 -12.41 -40.70
#